data_0e01a72f0020473748c5ee8e8339a201
#
_entry.id   0e01a72f0020473748c5ee8e8339a201
#
_cell.length_a   1.000
_cell.length_b   1.000
_cell.length_c   1.000
_cell.angle_alpha   90.00
_cell.angle_beta   90.00
_cell.angle_gamma   90.00
#
_symmetry.space_group_name_H-M   'P 1'
#
loop_
_entity.id
_entity.type
_entity.pdbx_description
1 polymer ?
#
loop_
_entity_poly.entity_id
_entity_poly.type
_entity_poly.pdbx_seq_one_letter_code
_entity_poly.pdbx_strand_id
1 'polypeptide(L)'
;MIVEPLNLPGVLRITPKIVRDVRGVFIKPFVDVEYREHNLQTNFAEEYYSISFQNVLRGMHFQTPPFECYKLVSCLYGFIRDVLLDIRVGSPRYKMCEIIELDAKDGEILYIPPRYCPWFFGDKQIGNLLL
;
A
#
# COMPACT_ATOMS: atom_id res chain seq x y z
N MET A 1 -8.41 -8.69 -11.16
CA MET A 1 -7.37 -7.88 -10.50
C MET A 1 -6.20 -7.70 -11.45
N ILE A 2 -5.55 -6.54 -11.49
CA ILE A 2 -4.30 -6.28 -12.24
C ILE A 2 -3.19 -6.11 -11.22
N VAL A 3 -2.02 -6.71 -11.45
CA VAL A 3 -0.86 -6.64 -10.55
C VAL A 3 0.36 -6.20 -11.36
N GLU A 4 0.94 -5.07 -11.01
CA GLU A 4 2.04 -4.46 -11.74
C GLU A 4 3.25 -4.23 -10.82
N PRO A 5 4.46 -4.63 -11.22
CA PRO A 5 5.66 -4.36 -10.44
C PRO A 5 6.03 -2.87 -10.51
N LEU A 6 6.49 -2.34 -9.37
CA LEU A 6 7.10 -1.02 -9.29
C LEU A 6 8.63 -1.11 -9.37
N ASN A 7 9.33 0.03 -9.26
CA ASN A 7 10.78 0.05 -9.42
C ASN A 7 11.54 -0.59 -8.24
N LEU A 8 10.92 -0.63 -7.06
CA LEU A 8 11.50 -1.31 -5.89
C LEU A 8 11.16 -2.80 -5.91
N PRO A 9 12.14 -3.71 -5.82
CA PRO A 9 11.95 -5.14 -6.00
C PRO A 9 10.91 -5.76 -5.05
N GLY A 10 9.86 -6.33 -5.64
CA GLY A 10 8.78 -7.00 -4.91
C GLY A 10 7.67 -6.06 -4.45
N VAL A 11 7.82 -4.76 -4.61
CA VAL A 11 6.75 -3.79 -4.41
C VAL A 11 5.83 -3.83 -5.62
N LEU A 12 4.53 -3.95 -5.38
CA LEU A 12 3.53 -4.09 -6.44
C LEU A 12 2.42 -3.07 -6.28
N ARG A 13 1.92 -2.59 -7.40
CA ARG A 13 0.65 -1.88 -7.48
C ARG A 13 -0.44 -2.88 -7.86
N ILE A 14 -1.50 -2.91 -7.10
CA ILE A 14 -2.64 -3.79 -7.31
C ILE A 14 -3.85 -2.92 -7.65
N THR A 15 -4.44 -3.13 -8.82
CA THR A 15 -5.69 -2.50 -9.22
C THR A 15 -6.81 -3.53 -9.12
N PRO A 16 -7.70 -3.45 -8.11
CA PRO A 16 -8.82 -4.37 -7.95
C PRO A 16 -9.88 -4.12 -9.01
N LYS A 17 -10.81 -5.07 -9.15
CA LYS A 17 -11.99 -4.86 -9.98
C LYS A 17 -12.88 -3.80 -9.34
N ILE A 18 -13.12 -2.71 -10.06
CA ILE A 18 -14.00 -1.62 -9.66
C ILE A 18 -15.35 -1.78 -10.37
N VAL A 19 -16.43 -1.80 -9.61
CA VAL A 19 -17.80 -1.82 -10.14
C VAL A 19 -18.42 -0.45 -9.88
N ARG A 20 -18.94 0.18 -10.93
CA ARG A 20 -19.58 1.51 -10.88
C ARG A 20 -21.01 1.40 -11.42
N ASP A 21 -21.97 1.92 -10.67
CA ASP A 21 -23.37 2.01 -11.09
C ASP A 21 -24.03 3.28 -10.52
N VAL A 22 -25.35 3.41 -10.67
CA VAL A 22 -26.12 4.57 -10.17
C VAL A 22 -26.07 4.76 -8.65
N ARG A 23 -25.62 3.76 -7.90
CA ARG A 23 -25.47 3.80 -6.44
C ARG A 23 -24.09 4.30 -6.02
N GLY A 24 -23.11 4.34 -6.95
CA GLY A 24 -21.74 4.74 -6.67
C GLY A 24 -20.69 3.71 -7.09
N VAL A 25 -19.68 3.51 -6.25
CA VAL A 25 -18.50 2.68 -6.53
C VAL A 25 -18.39 1.57 -5.49
N PHE A 26 -18.16 0.36 -5.97
CA PHE A 26 -17.89 -0.80 -5.13
C PHE A 26 -16.53 -1.39 -5.48
N ILE A 27 -15.67 -1.53 -4.47
CA ILE A 27 -14.30 -2.04 -4.59
C ILE A 27 -14.10 -3.13 -3.54
N LYS A 28 -13.50 -4.24 -3.93
CA LYS A 28 -12.98 -5.25 -3.01
C LYS A 28 -11.46 -5.18 -3.00
N PRO A 29 -10.86 -4.53 -2.01
CA PRO A 29 -9.41 -4.37 -1.97
C PRO A 29 -8.67 -5.68 -1.73
N PHE A 30 -9.28 -6.61 -1.02
CA PHE A 30 -8.70 -7.92 -0.72
C PHE A 30 -9.68 -9.05 -1.04
N VAL A 31 -9.20 -10.02 -1.83
CA VAL A 31 -9.89 -11.30 -2.12
C VAL A 31 -8.85 -12.40 -2.07
N ASP A 32 -8.90 -13.27 -1.06
CA ASP A 32 -7.87 -14.29 -0.78
C ASP A 32 -7.53 -15.15 -2.02
N VAL A 33 -8.53 -15.65 -2.73
CA VAL A 33 -8.31 -16.49 -3.91
C VAL A 33 -7.58 -15.73 -5.02
N GLU A 34 -7.94 -14.49 -5.30
CA GLU A 34 -7.27 -13.67 -6.33
C GLU A 34 -5.82 -13.37 -5.96
N TYR A 35 -5.54 -13.10 -4.66
CA TYR A 35 -4.18 -12.88 -4.18
C TYR A 35 -3.33 -14.14 -4.32
N ARG A 36 -3.86 -15.32 -3.98
CA ARG A 36 -3.16 -16.61 -4.13
C ARG A 36 -2.84 -16.92 -5.59
N GLU A 37 -3.74 -16.63 -6.51
CA GLU A 37 -3.50 -16.82 -7.96
C GLU A 37 -2.30 -16.01 -8.46
N HIS A 38 -1.99 -14.89 -7.80
CA HIS A 38 -0.82 -14.06 -8.08
C HIS A 38 0.39 -14.35 -7.17
N ASN A 39 0.35 -15.42 -6.36
CA ASN A 39 1.37 -15.78 -5.38
C ASN A 39 1.66 -14.68 -4.35
N LEU A 40 0.65 -13.92 -3.98
CA LEU A 40 0.75 -12.88 -2.97
C LEU A 40 0.42 -13.42 -1.57
N GLN A 41 0.97 -12.77 -0.54
CA GLN A 41 0.63 -13.07 0.85
C GLN A 41 -0.84 -12.78 1.12
N THR A 42 -1.49 -13.68 1.88
CA THR A 42 -2.91 -13.55 2.23
C THR A 42 -3.18 -13.65 3.73
N ASN A 43 -2.15 -14.00 4.52
CA ASN A 43 -2.30 -14.10 5.96
C ASN A 43 -1.90 -12.77 6.61
N PHE A 44 -2.88 -11.88 6.80
CA PHE A 44 -2.73 -10.61 7.49
C PHE A 44 -3.31 -10.72 8.90
N ALA A 45 -2.53 -10.34 9.90
CA ALA A 45 -2.91 -10.45 11.31
C ALA A 45 -3.69 -9.23 11.82
N GLU A 46 -3.51 -8.09 11.19
CA GLU A 46 -4.11 -6.82 11.60
C GLU A 46 -4.64 -6.06 10.38
N GLU A 47 -5.75 -5.35 10.60
CA GLU A 47 -6.30 -4.37 9.68
C GLU A 47 -6.64 -3.12 10.47
N TYR A 48 -6.20 -1.96 10.00
CA TYR A 48 -6.58 -0.69 10.61
C TYR A 48 -6.63 0.43 9.58
N TYR A 49 -7.36 1.47 9.90
CA TYR A 49 -7.36 2.69 9.10
C TYR A 49 -6.99 3.89 9.97
N SER A 50 -6.43 4.89 9.34
CA SER A 50 -6.15 6.17 9.98
C SER A 50 -6.72 7.32 9.17
N ILE A 51 -7.17 8.36 9.86
CA ILE A 51 -7.57 9.63 9.27
C ILE A 51 -6.53 10.65 9.67
N SER A 52 -5.96 11.33 8.68
CA SER A 52 -4.96 12.36 8.89
C SER A 52 -5.49 13.72 8.45
N PHE A 53 -5.16 14.76 9.20
CA PHE A 53 -5.41 16.12 8.76
C PHE A 53 -4.46 16.50 7.62
N GLN A 54 -4.76 17.59 6.96
CA GLN A 54 -3.91 18.12 5.89
C GLN A 54 -2.47 18.38 6.40
N ASN A 55 -1.50 18.10 5.53
CA ASN A 55 -0.06 18.28 5.80
C ASN A 55 0.51 17.43 6.96
N VAL A 56 -0.20 16.39 7.36
CA VAL A 56 0.33 15.44 8.35
C VAL A 56 1.23 14.42 7.66
N LEU A 57 2.40 14.25 8.22
CA LEU A 57 3.37 13.23 7.87
C LEU A 57 3.29 12.08 8.85
N ARG A 58 3.19 10.84 8.35
CA ARG A 58 3.28 9.62 9.17
C ARG A 58 4.40 8.75 8.65
N GLY A 59 5.33 8.44 9.47
CA GLY A 59 6.47 7.59 9.14
C GLY A 59 7.71 8.01 9.91
N MET A 60 8.84 7.43 9.70
CA MET A 60 9.06 6.19 8.91
C MET A 60 8.89 4.99 9.85
N HIS A 61 8.13 3.96 9.44
CA HIS A 61 7.86 2.82 10.30
C HIS A 61 8.26 1.51 9.62
N PHE A 62 9.09 0.73 10.29
CA PHE A 62 9.39 -0.62 9.86
C PHE A 62 9.54 -1.54 11.08
N GLN A 63 9.39 -2.83 10.85
CA GLN A 63 9.61 -3.85 11.84
C GLN A 63 10.85 -4.67 11.49
N THR A 64 11.62 -5.00 12.51
CA THR A 64 12.79 -5.86 12.37
C THR A 64 12.42 -7.33 12.64
N PRO A 65 13.20 -8.29 12.13
CA PRO A 65 12.98 -9.70 12.48
C PRO A 65 12.88 -9.91 14.00
N PRO A 66 11.99 -10.80 14.46
CA PRO A 66 11.12 -11.68 13.68
C PRO A 66 9.74 -11.08 13.35
N PHE A 67 9.51 -9.79 13.54
CA PHE A 67 8.21 -9.12 13.44
C PHE A 67 7.98 -8.43 12.09
N GLU A 68 8.86 -8.64 11.14
CA GLU A 68 8.68 -8.08 9.81
C GLU A 68 7.44 -8.63 9.11
N CYS A 69 6.69 -7.76 8.44
CA CYS A 69 5.43 -8.12 7.81
C CYS A 69 5.29 -7.53 6.41
N TYR A 70 4.41 -8.14 5.62
CA TYR A 70 3.87 -7.54 4.42
C TYR A 70 2.83 -6.49 4.80
N LYS A 71 2.67 -5.48 3.95
CA LYS A 71 1.66 -4.43 4.14
C LYS A 71 0.87 -4.24 2.86
N LEU A 72 -0.44 -4.04 3.01
CA LEU A 72 -1.31 -3.52 1.96
C LEU A 72 -1.73 -2.11 2.35
N VAL A 73 -1.44 -1.13 1.51
CA VAL A 73 -1.77 0.28 1.76
C VAL A 73 -2.75 0.75 0.70
N SER A 74 -3.88 1.29 1.12
CA SER A 74 -4.89 1.89 0.23
C SER A 74 -5.26 3.29 0.71
N CYS A 75 -5.54 4.19 -0.22
CA CYS A 75 -6.16 5.47 0.08
C CYS A 75 -7.68 5.30 0.03
N LEU A 76 -8.38 5.51 1.17
CA LEU A 76 -9.84 5.40 1.25
C LEU A 76 -10.55 6.72 0.93
N TYR A 77 -9.88 7.83 1.19
CA TYR A 77 -10.40 9.17 0.95
C TYR A 77 -9.26 10.14 0.67
N GLY A 78 -9.41 10.97 -0.35
CA GLY A 78 -8.40 11.96 -0.74
C GLY A 78 -7.26 11.37 -1.54
N PHE A 79 -6.05 11.78 -1.22
CA PHE A 79 -4.83 11.46 -1.96
C PHE A 79 -3.65 11.38 -1.01
N ILE A 80 -2.83 10.35 -1.16
CA ILE A 80 -1.59 10.18 -0.40
C ILE A 80 -0.38 10.03 -1.32
N ARG A 81 0.77 10.50 -0.86
CA ARG A 81 2.09 10.12 -1.36
C ARG A 81 2.73 9.18 -0.36
N ASP A 82 2.91 7.95 -0.74
CA ASP A 82 3.67 6.96 0.03
C ASP A 82 5.11 6.95 -0.48
N VAL A 83 6.06 7.15 0.43
CA VAL A 83 7.48 7.12 0.12
C VAL A 83 8.08 5.86 0.71
N LEU A 84 8.51 4.95 -0.13
CA LEU A 84 9.15 3.71 0.28
C LEU A 84 10.67 3.82 0.20
N LEU A 85 11.35 3.53 1.29
CA LEU A 85 12.79 3.37 1.34
C LEU A 85 13.15 1.89 1.42
N ASP A 86 13.99 1.41 0.50
CA ASP A 86 14.54 0.05 0.58
C ASP A 86 15.69 -0.01 1.60
N ILE A 87 15.44 -0.67 2.73
CA ILE A 87 16.42 -0.87 3.80
C ILE A 87 17.02 -2.28 3.82
N ARG A 88 16.79 -3.10 2.79
CA ARG A 88 17.28 -4.47 2.68
C ARG A 88 18.75 -4.48 2.28
N VAL A 89 19.61 -4.82 3.23
CA VAL A 89 21.05 -5.03 2.95
C VAL A 89 21.21 -6.13 1.90
N GLY A 90 21.95 -5.83 0.83
CA GLY A 90 22.13 -6.74 -0.32
C GLY A 90 21.10 -6.58 -1.45
N SER A 91 20.07 -5.73 -1.28
CA SER A 91 19.17 -5.35 -2.37
C SER A 91 19.93 -4.51 -3.43
N PRO A 92 19.67 -4.71 -4.74
CA PRO A 92 20.21 -3.83 -5.78
C PRO A 92 19.69 -2.38 -5.68
N ARG A 93 18.65 -2.15 -4.87
CA ARG A 93 18.03 -0.86 -4.62
C ARG A 93 18.23 -0.37 -3.17
N TYR A 94 19.19 -0.95 -2.43
CA TYR A 94 19.46 -0.54 -1.05
C TYR A 94 19.68 0.96 -0.93
N LYS A 95 18.97 1.60 0.02
CA LYS A 95 18.92 3.04 0.24
C LYS A 95 18.28 3.88 -0.88
N MET A 96 17.69 3.25 -1.87
CA MET A 96 16.87 3.98 -2.83
C MET A 96 15.45 4.14 -2.31
N CYS A 97 14.83 5.26 -2.65
CA CYS A 97 13.44 5.52 -2.35
C CYS A 97 12.62 5.69 -3.64
N GLU A 98 11.33 5.41 -3.52
CA GLU A 98 10.34 5.62 -4.55
C GLU A 98 9.13 6.33 -3.95
N ILE A 99 8.59 7.31 -4.67
CA ILE A 99 7.37 8.02 -4.28
C ILE A 99 6.22 7.42 -5.09
N ILE A 100 5.21 6.93 -4.40
CA ILE A 100 4.04 6.30 -5.00
C ILE A 100 2.81 7.10 -4.61
N GLU A 101 2.06 7.54 -5.61
CA GLU A 101 0.83 8.29 -5.41
C GLU A 101 -0.36 7.33 -5.45
N LEU A 102 -1.25 7.45 -4.46
CA LEU A 102 -2.51 6.71 -4.37
C LEU A 102 -3.67 7.71 -4.21
N ASP A 103 -4.61 7.64 -5.14
CA ASP A 103 -5.85 8.42 -5.10
C ASP A 103 -7.03 7.47 -4.76
N ALA A 104 -7.86 7.89 -3.83
CA ALA A 104 -9.01 7.07 -3.40
C ALA A 104 -9.97 6.74 -4.56
N LYS A 105 -10.06 7.60 -5.59
CA LYS A 105 -10.93 7.36 -6.75
C LYS A 105 -10.46 6.20 -7.64
N ASP A 106 -9.16 5.88 -7.59
CA ASP A 106 -8.55 4.83 -8.40
C ASP A 106 -8.61 3.47 -7.69
N GLY A 107 -8.83 3.45 -6.37
CA GLY A 107 -8.99 2.25 -5.56
C GLY A 107 -7.78 1.32 -5.55
N GLU A 108 -6.62 1.86 -5.90
CA GLU A 108 -5.37 1.11 -5.98
C GLU A 108 -4.85 0.72 -4.59
N ILE A 109 -4.10 -0.37 -4.56
CA ILE A 109 -3.47 -0.90 -3.37
C ILE A 109 -1.98 -1.05 -3.62
N LEU A 110 -1.19 -0.59 -2.67
CA LEU A 110 0.24 -0.81 -2.67
C LEU A 110 0.57 -2.04 -1.82
N TYR A 111 1.17 -3.05 -2.45
CA TYR A 111 1.67 -4.25 -1.79
C TYR A 111 3.16 -4.08 -1.49
N ILE A 112 3.51 -4.10 -0.22
CA ILE A 112 4.86 -3.79 0.27
C ILE A 112 5.41 -5.03 0.99
N PRO A 113 6.50 -5.66 0.48
CA PRO A 113 7.18 -6.73 1.19
C PRO A 113 7.85 -6.26 2.50
N PRO A 114 8.28 -7.21 3.35
CA PRO A 114 9.08 -6.90 4.54
C PRO A 114 10.35 -6.10 4.24
N ARG A 115 10.81 -5.34 5.23
CA ARG A 115 12.05 -4.54 5.19
C ARG A 115 12.03 -3.38 4.20
N TYR A 116 10.84 -2.86 3.92
CA TYR A 116 10.67 -1.52 3.41
C TYR A 116 10.24 -0.60 4.55
N CYS A 117 10.64 0.66 4.45
CA CYS A 117 10.31 1.68 5.42
C CYS A 117 9.35 2.69 4.77
N PRO A 118 8.02 2.49 4.90
CA PRO A 118 7.04 3.38 4.35
C PRO A 118 6.89 4.66 5.18
N TRP A 119 6.57 5.71 4.48
CA TRP A 119 6.22 6.99 5.02
C TRP A 119 5.20 7.66 4.09
N PHE A 120 4.07 8.13 4.59
CA PHE A 120 3.06 8.77 3.75
C PHE A 120 2.70 10.18 4.20
N PHE A 121 2.42 10.99 3.20
CA PHE A 121 2.04 12.38 3.32
C PHE A 121 0.75 12.64 2.52
N GLY A 122 -0.18 13.39 3.10
CA GLY A 122 -1.41 13.78 2.44
C GLY A 122 -1.53 15.28 2.29
N ASP A 123 -1.83 15.75 1.07
CA ASP A 123 -2.02 17.17 0.77
C ASP A 123 -3.36 17.72 1.28
N LYS A 124 -4.32 16.84 1.62
CA LYS A 124 -5.66 17.16 2.15
C LYS A 124 -5.97 16.21 3.30
N GLN A 125 -7.12 16.38 3.94
CA GLN A 125 -7.60 15.35 4.86
C GLN A 125 -7.74 14.03 4.12
N ILE A 126 -7.14 12.98 4.68
CA ILE A 126 -7.03 11.66 4.05
C ILE A 126 -7.49 10.56 5.00
N GLY A 127 -8.05 9.50 4.43
CA GLY A 127 -8.27 8.24 5.11
C GLY A 127 -7.54 7.14 4.35
N ASN A 128 -6.73 6.36 5.03
CA ASN A 128 -6.03 5.22 4.45
C ASN A 128 -6.27 3.95 5.24
N LEU A 129 -6.33 2.83 4.54
CA LEU A 129 -6.45 1.49 5.07
C LEU A 129 -5.10 0.81 5.00
N LEU A 130 -4.74 0.10 6.07
CA LEU A 130 -3.55 -0.74 6.18
C LEU A 130 -3.97 -2.16 6.59
N LEU A 131 -3.49 -3.14 5.90
CA LEU A 131 -3.55 -4.57 6.22
C LEU A 131 -2.16 -5.11 6.44
#